data_9338a2bca6e1dab0f9d183bb11608317
#
_entry.id   9338a2bca6e1dab0f9d183bb11608317
#
_cell.length_a   1.000
_cell.length_b   1.000
_cell.length_c   1.000
_cell.angle_alpha   90.00
_cell.angle_beta   90.00
_cell.angle_gamma   90.00
#
_symmetry.space_group_name_H-M   'P 1'
#
loop_
_entity.id
_entity.type
_entity.pdbx_description
1 polymer ?
#
loop_
_entity_poly.entity_id
_entity_poly.type
_entity_poly.pdbx_seq_one_letter_code
_entity_poly.pdbx_strand_id
1 'polypeptide(L)'
;MAIRVLVADDHEVVRCGLRSLVTGTEIEVVAEASSGEQALRLITEKKIDVLLLDIRMPDGDGLNTLGRVKLDYPEIPVLLLSTYDNPTYIARAVALGAAGYILKGRDREHLLEAIRKAATGQDVWTRDELRRVTGALATPRLNADVEVPLTQRESEVLRQLALGLTNKEIAQALSISYETVKEHVQHILRKVGVSDRTQVAVWAVRKGLV
;
A
#
# COMPACT_ATOMS: atom_id res chain seq x y z
N MET A 1 -15.07 -17.37 17.96
CA MET A 1 -14.70 -17.85 16.61
C MET A 1 -13.26 -17.47 16.37
N ALA A 2 -12.45 -18.33 15.77
CA ALA A 2 -11.08 -17.98 15.39
C ALA A 2 -11.09 -16.99 14.24
N ILE A 3 -10.20 -15.97 14.28
CA ILE A 3 -9.98 -14.99 13.19
C ILE A 3 -8.93 -15.60 12.25
N ARG A 4 -9.33 -15.89 11.01
CA ARG A 4 -8.47 -16.52 10.01
C ARG A 4 -7.69 -15.49 9.24
N VAL A 5 -6.38 -15.56 9.35
CA VAL A 5 -5.45 -14.60 8.75
C VAL A 5 -4.68 -15.25 7.62
N LEU A 6 -4.61 -14.59 6.48
CA LEU A 6 -3.62 -14.85 5.44
C LEU A 6 -2.48 -13.85 5.61
N VAL A 7 -1.24 -14.34 5.65
CA VAL A 7 -0.03 -13.54 5.71
C VAL A 7 0.67 -13.58 4.35
N ALA A 8 0.88 -12.43 3.74
CA ALA A 8 1.64 -12.28 2.49
C ALA A 8 2.88 -11.40 2.72
N ASP A 9 4.06 -12.01 2.68
CA ASP A 9 5.37 -11.38 2.87
C ASP A 9 6.42 -12.26 2.20
N ASP A 10 7.36 -11.71 1.45
CA ASP A 10 8.38 -12.49 0.75
C ASP A 10 9.43 -13.07 1.71
N HIS A 11 9.59 -12.50 2.91
CA HIS A 11 10.53 -12.95 3.92
C HIS A 11 9.93 -14.04 4.81
N GLU A 12 10.44 -15.25 4.71
CA GLU A 12 10.00 -16.39 5.54
C GLU A 12 10.10 -16.10 7.05
N VAL A 13 11.19 -15.44 7.47
CA VAL A 13 11.41 -15.08 8.89
C VAL A 13 10.29 -14.17 9.41
N VAL A 14 9.79 -13.25 8.58
CA VAL A 14 8.69 -12.36 8.95
C VAL A 14 7.40 -13.17 9.10
N ARG A 15 7.09 -14.06 8.15
CA ARG A 15 5.90 -14.94 8.24
C ARG A 15 5.94 -15.82 9.48
N CYS A 16 7.08 -16.45 9.76
CA CYS A 16 7.28 -17.24 10.99
C CYS A 16 7.12 -16.39 12.25
N GLY A 17 7.65 -15.16 12.26
CA GLY A 17 7.50 -14.21 13.35
C GLY A 17 6.04 -13.85 13.59
N LEU A 18 5.30 -13.49 12.54
CA LEU A 18 3.87 -13.14 12.63
C LEU A 18 3.04 -14.31 13.16
N ARG A 19 3.28 -15.53 12.67
CA ARG A 19 2.63 -16.74 13.19
C ARG A 19 2.93 -16.96 14.68
N SER A 20 4.16 -16.75 15.11
CA SER A 20 4.53 -16.84 16.52
C SER A 20 3.83 -15.78 17.37
N LEU A 21 3.71 -14.56 16.88
CA LEU A 21 3.05 -13.46 17.59
C LEU A 21 1.57 -13.71 17.86
N VAL A 22 0.87 -14.44 16.99
CA VAL A 22 -0.56 -14.76 17.19
C VAL A 22 -0.80 -16.05 17.97
N THR A 23 0.24 -16.85 18.24
CA THR A 23 0.13 -18.10 18.97
C THR A 23 -0.46 -17.90 20.36
N GLY A 24 -1.43 -18.76 20.75
CA GLY A 24 -2.12 -18.68 22.03
C GLY A 24 -3.23 -17.63 22.09
N THR A 25 -3.63 -17.08 20.94
CA THR A 25 -4.78 -16.17 20.81
C THR A 25 -5.89 -16.81 19.98
N GLU A 26 -6.98 -16.08 19.78
CA GLU A 26 -8.07 -16.44 18.86
C GLU A 26 -7.73 -16.20 17.38
N ILE A 27 -6.54 -15.70 17.05
CA ILE A 27 -6.09 -15.41 15.69
C ILE A 27 -5.30 -16.61 15.18
N GLU A 28 -5.64 -17.08 13.98
CA GLU A 28 -5.01 -18.22 13.34
C GLU A 28 -4.47 -17.85 11.95
N VAL A 29 -3.18 -18.07 11.70
CA VAL A 29 -2.62 -17.97 10.35
C VAL A 29 -2.97 -19.24 9.58
N VAL A 30 -4.01 -19.15 8.74
CA VAL A 30 -4.54 -20.27 7.95
C VAL A 30 -3.85 -20.45 6.60
N ALA A 31 -3.11 -19.44 6.15
CA ALA A 31 -2.34 -19.47 4.91
C ALA A 31 -1.17 -18.49 4.95
N GLU A 32 -0.12 -18.81 4.20
CA GLU A 32 1.04 -17.97 3.99
C GLU A 32 1.32 -17.85 2.50
N ALA A 33 1.68 -16.65 2.04
CA ALA A 33 2.06 -16.34 0.67
C ALA A 33 3.41 -15.62 0.67
N SER A 34 4.25 -15.94 -0.31
CA SER A 34 5.53 -15.26 -0.54
C SER A 34 5.45 -14.22 -1.64
N SER A 35 4.28 -14.04 -2.26
CA SER A 35 4.04 -13.05 -3.32
C SER A 35 2.57 -12.61 -3.35
N GLY A 36 2.30 -11.48 -4.01
CA GLY A 36 0.94 -10.99 -4.22
C GLY A 36 0.07 -11.94 -5.05
N GLU A 37 0.64 -12.56 -6.08
CA GLU A 37 -0.09 -13.55 -6.89
C GLU A 37 -0.47 -14.80 -6.09
N GLN A 38 0.43 -15.27 -5.23
CA GLN A 38 0.13 -16.40 -4.36
C GLN A 38 -0.97 -16.03 -3.35
N ALA A 39 -0.94 -14.80 -2.80
CA ALA A 39 -1.98 -14.32 -1.90
C ALA A 39 -3.36 -14.32 -2.59
N LEU A 40 -3.44 -13.79 -3.81
CA LEU A 40 -4.69 -13.78 -4.59
C LEU A 40 -5.24 -15.20 -4.86
N ARG A 41 -4.39 -16.17 -5.18
CA ARG A 41 -4.80 -17.57 -5.32
C ARG A 41 -5.36 -18.14 -4.01
N LEU A 42 -4.64 -17.93 -2.90
CA LEU A 42 -5.04 -18.46 -1.58
C LEU A 42 -6.36 -17.86 -1.08
N ILE A 43 -6.68 -16.63 -1.45
CA ILE A 43 -7.97 -16.01 -1.14
C ILE A 43 -9.13 -16.79 -1.80
N THR A 44 -8.95 -17.34 -3.01
CA THR A 44 -9.99 -18.14 -3.65
C THR A 44 -10.17 -19.52 -3.03
N GLU A 45 -9.11 -20.07 -2.47
CA GLU A 45 -9.08 -21.45 -1.95
C GLU A 45 -9.47 -21.56 -0.48
N LYS A 46 -9.29 -20.48 0.27
CA LYS A 46 -9.44 -20.47 1.73
C LYS A 46 -10.36 -19.35 2.21
N LYS A 47 -11.10 -19.63 3.26
CA LYS A 47 -11.89 -18.60 3.94
C LYS A 47 -10.97 -17.74 4.80
N ILE A 48 -10.83 -16.47 4.45
CA ILE A 48 -9.96 -15.48 5.08
C ILE A 48 -10.83 -14.39 5.72
N ASP A 49 -10.51 -14.01 6.95
CA ASP A 49 -11.18 -12.91 7.64
C ASP A 49 -10.35 -11.62 7.61
N VAL A 50 -9.00 -11.73 7.52
CA VAL A 50 -8.08 -10.59 7.40
C VAL A 50 -6.88 -10.98 6.55
N LEU A 51 -6.45 -10.11 5.65
CA LEU A 51 -5.18 -10.21 4.93
C LEU A 51 -4.14 -9.28 5.57
N LEU A 52 -3.02 -9.83 6.02
CA LEU A 52 -1.79 -9.08 6.32
C LEU A 52 -0.92 -9.08 5.08
N LEU A 53 -0.61 -7.93 4.53
CA LEU A 53 0.04 -7.80 3.23
C LEU A 53 1.26 -6.88 3.31
N ASP A 54 2.44 -7.42 3.02
CA ASP A 54 3.63 -6.60 2.88
C ASP A 54 3.53 -5.70 1.66
N ILE A 55 4.03 -4.47 1.79
CA ILE A 55 4.04 -3.49 0.69
C ILE A 55 5.10 -3.84 -0.35
N ARG A 56 6.28 -4.29 0.09
CA ARG A 56 7.41 -4.54 -0.81
C ARG A 56 7.67 -6.03 -0.96
N MET A 57 7.21 -6.58 -2.08
CA MET A 57 7.49 -7.95 -2.49
C MET A 57 8.15 -7.97 -3.88
N PRO A 58 9.08 -8.90 -4.18
CA PRO A 58 9.87 -8.90 -5.42
C PRO A 58 9.04 -8.94 -6.70
N ASP A 59 7.95 -9.71 -6.69
CA ASP A 59 7.12 -9.96 -7.89
C ASP A 59 5.98 -8.95 -8.06
N GLY A 60 6.01 -7.88 -7.32
CA GLY A 60 4.99 -6.83 -7.42
C GLY A 60 4.84 -6.01 -6.15
N ASP A 61 4.33 -4.80 -6.31
CA ASP A 61 3.99 -3.92 -5.19
C ASP A 61 2.74 -4.46 -4.47
N GLY A 62 2.84 -4.65 -3.15
CA GLY A 62 1.69 -5.04 -2.31
C GLY A 62 0.49 -4.11 -2.46
N LEU A 63 0.71 -2.83 -2.81
CA LEU A 63 -0.38 -1.90 -3.10
C LEU A 63 -1.14 -2.28 -4.40
N ASN A 64 -0.47 -2.86 -5.40
CA ASN A 64 -1.16 -3.40 -6.58
C ASN A 64 -1.98 -4.63 -6.20
N THR A 65 -1.42 -5.50 -5.36
CA THR A 65 -2.16 -6.64 -4.80
C THR A 65 -3.38 -6.19 -4.01
N LEU A 66 -3.24 -5.16 -3.15
CA LEU A 66 -4.34 -4.53 -2.44
C LEU A 66 -5.44 -4.06 -3.40
N GLY A 67 -5.07 -3.34 -4.49
CA GLY A 67 -6.02 -2.85 -5.48
C GLY A 67 -6.82 -4.00 -6.10
N ARG A 68 -6.17 -5.11 -6.47
CA ARG A 68 -6.84 -6.31 -7.01
C ARG A 68 -7.74 -6.98 -5.97
N VAL A 69 -7.26 -7.14 -4.72
CA VAL A 69 -8.10 -7.69 -3.63
C VAL A 69 -9.33 -6.84 -3.42
N LYS A 70 -9.21 -5.50 -3.42
CA LYS A 70 -10.37 -4.61 -3.20
C LYS A 70 -11.33 -4.55 -4.39
N LEU A 71 -10.87 -4.86 -5.58
CA LEU A 71 -11.72 -4.99 -6.76
C LEU A 71 -12.53 -6.31 -6.74
N ASP A 72 -11.85 -7.43 -6.47
CA ASP A 72 -12.42 -8.77 -6.61
C ASP A 72 -13.07 -9.29 -5.29
N TYR A 73 -12.57 -8.84 -4.13
CA TYR A 73 -12.97 -9.26 -2.78
C TYR A 73 -13.06 -8.05 -1.83
N PRO A 74 -13.94 -7.08 -2.08
CA PRO A 74 -14.02 -5.82 -1.34
C PRO A 74 -14.29 -6.00 0.16
N GLU A 75 -14.92 -7.12 0.53
CA GLU A 75 -15.25 -7.47 1.91
C GLU A 75 -14.05 -7.89 2.76
N ILE A 76 -12.95 -8.34 2.14
CA ILE A 76 -11.77 -8.77 2.89
C ILE A 76 -10.99 -7.55 3.37
N PRO A 77 -10.89 -7.30 4.68
CA PRO A 77 -10.05 -6.25 5.20
C PRO A 77 -8.58 -6.56 4.99
N VAL A 78 -7.84 -5.58 4.48
CA VAL A 78 -6.41 -5.69 4.23
C VAL A 78 -5.66 -4.73 5.15
N LEU A 79 -4.77 -5.27 5.97
CA LEU A 79 -3.81 -4.53 6.77
C LEU A 79 -2.44 -4.58 6.08
N LEU A 80 -1.95 -3.42 5.69
CA LEU A 80 -0.61 -3.32 5.08
C LEU A 80 0.48 -3.36 6.16
N LEU A 81 1.52 -4.13 5.89
CA LEU A 81 2.73 -4.20 6.71
C LEU A 81 3.86 -3.46 6.00
N SER A 82 4.64 -2.67 6.74
CA SER A 82 5.78 -1.94 6.16
C SER A 82 6.88 -1.69 7.18
N THR A 83 8.12 -1.67 6.72
CA THR A 83 9.26 -1.18 7.51
C THR A 83 9.40 0.34 7.44
N TYR A 84 8.67 1.00 6.54
CA TYR A 84 8.81 2.44 6.24
C TYR A 84 7.57 3.21 6.65
N ASP A 85 7.75 4.28 7.42
CA ASP A 85 6.72 5.28 7.66
C ASP A 85 6.72 6.30 6.51
N ASN A 86 6.06 5.94 5.40
CA ASN A 86 6.06 6.74 4.17
C ASN A 86 4.65 7.29 3.89
N PRO A 87 4.46 8.63 3.94
CA PRO A 87 3.15 9.25 3.68
C PRO A 87 2.55 8.89 2.31
N THR A 88 3.39 8.66 1.30
CA THR A 88 2.92 8.26 -0.04
C THR A 88 2.30 6.87 -0.01
N TYR A 89 2.90 5.91 0.72
CA TYR A 89 2.31 4.58 0.89
C TYR A 89 1.00 4.65 1.68
N ILE A 90 0.97 5.42 2.78
CA ILE A 90 -0.23 5.60 3.59
C ILE A 90 -1.36 6.20 2.74
N ALA A 91 -1.09 7.26 1.97
CA ALA A 91 -2.10 7.90 1.13
C ALA A 91 -2.64 6.97 0.04
N ARG A 92 -1.78 6.18 -0.62
CA ARG A 92 -2.19 5.15 -1.59
C ARG A 92 -3.01 4.05 -0.93
N ALA A 93 -2.58 3.58 0.23
CA ALA A 93 -3.28 2.55 0.99
C ALA A 93 -4.71 2.97 1.34
N VAL A 94 -4.88 4.21 1.83
CA VAL A 94 -6.20 4.80 2.10
C VAL A 94 -7.02 4.92 0.80
N ALA A 95 -6.41 5.42 -0.28
CA ALA A 95 -7.10 5.60 -1.57
C ALA A 95 -7.57 4.27 -2.19
N LEU A 96 -6.84 3.18 -1.94
CA LEU A 96 -7.16 1.82 -2.40
C LEU A 96 -8.08 1.06 -1.43
N GLY A 97 -8.45 1.65 -0.29
CA GLY A 97 -9.38 1.03 0.66
C GLY A 97 -8.76 -0.01 1.60
N ALA A 98 -7.48 0.12 1.96
CA ALA A 98 -6.90 -0.67 3.04
C ALA A 98 -7.61 -0.37 4.36
N ALA A 99 -7.74 -1.37 5.23
CA ALA A 99 -8.30 -1.21 6.58
C ALA A 99 -7.29 -0.55 7.55
N GLY A 100 -5.99 -0.60 7.26
CA GLY A 100 -4.97 0.03 8.08
C GLY A 100 -3.55 -0.17 7.54
N TYR A 101 -2.60 0.50 8.19
CA TYR A 101 -1.18 0.46 7.88
C TYR A 101 -0.38 0.23 9.16
N ILE A 102 0.38 -0.84 9.22
CA ILE A 102 1.11 -1.26 10.42
C ILE A 102 2.61 -1.24 10.12
N LEU A 103 3.36 -0.50 10.93
CA LEU A 103 4.81 -0.56 10.85
C LEU A 103 5.33 -1.88 11.45
N LYS A 104 6.13 -2.61 10.68
CA LYS A 104 6.86 -3.78 11.17
C LYS A 104 7.76 -3.33 12.34
N GLY A 105 7.73 -4.07 13.45
CA GLY A 105 8.46 -3.70 14.68
C GLY A 105 7.59 -3.00 15.73
N ARG A 106 6.30 -2.76 15.48
CA ARG A 106 5.35 -2.45 16.55
C ARG A 106 5.20 -3.63 17.49
N ASP A 107 4.79 -3.34 18.73
CA ASP A 107 4.57 -4.38 19.72
C ASP A 107 3.47 -5.36 19.31
N ARG A 108 3.50 -6.53 19.96
CA ARG A 108 2.56 -7.62 19.72
C ARG A 108 1.10 -7.18 19.91
N GLU A 109 0.81 -6.46 20.98
CA GLU A 109 -0.56 -6.07 21.31
C GLU A 109 -1.17 -5.14 20.26
N HIS A 110 -0.38 -4.21 19.71
CA HIS A 110 -0.82 -3.35 18.62
C HIS A 110 -1.23 -4.16 17.38
N LEU A 111 -0.44 -5.17 16.99
CA LEU A 111 -0.77 -6.05 15.86
C LEU A 111 -2.05 -6.84 16.12
N LEU A 112 -2.20 -7.46 17.31
CA LEU A 112 -3.38 -8.25 17.66
C LEU A 112 -4.64 -7.37 17.66
N GLU A 113 -4.57 -6.18 18.25
CA GLU A 113 -5.69 -5.23 18.27
C GLU A 113 -6.09 -4.79 16.85
N ALA A 114 -5.11 -4.51 15.99
CA ALA A 114 -5.35 -4.15 14.60
C ALA A 114 -6.08 -5.27 13.84
N ILE A 115 -5.65 -6.53 14.01
CA ILE A 115 -6.31 -7.68 13.37
C ILE A 115 -7.75 -7.83 13.88
N ARG A 116 -7.99 -7.70 15.20
CA ARG A 116 -9.34 -7.79 15.79
C ARG A 116 -10.28 -6.72 15.23
N LYS A 117 -9.82 -5.47 15.20
CA LYS A 117 -10.59 -4.35 14.62
C LYS A 117 -10.91 -4.59 13.16
N ALA A 118 -9.91 -4.95 12.35
CA ALA A 118 -10.11 -5.24 10.94
C ALA A 118 -11.12 -6.37 10.73
N ALA A 119 -11.03 -7.47 11.49
CA ALA A 119 -11.96 -8.60 11.41
C ALA A 119 -13.41 -8.24 11.72
N THR A 120 -13.65 -7.15 12.45
CA THR A 120 -15.00 -6.62 12.75
C THR A 120 -15.44 -5.53 11.77
N GLY A 121 -14.67 -5.28 10.70
CA GLY A 121 -14.97 -4.26 9.70
C GLY A 121 -14.67 -2.82 10.16
N GLN A 122 -13.89 -2.67 11.25
CA GLN A 122 -13.46 -1.36 11.73
C GLN A 122 -12.13 -0.96 11.08
N ASP A 123 -12.04 0.30 10.68
CA ASP A 123 -10.77 0.87 10.24
C ASP A 123 -9.76 0.99 11.39
N VAL A 124 -8.50 0.72 11.08
CA VAL A 124 -7.39 0.72 12.05
C VAL A 124 -6.53 1.98 11.94
N TRP A 125 -6.94 2.91 11.08
CA TRP A 125 -6.21 4.15 10.86
C TRP A 125 -6.10 5.01 12.11
N THR A 126 -4.91 5.48 12.43
CA THR A 126 -4.73 6.49 13.47
C THR A 126 -5.10 7.88 12.96
N ARG A 127 -5.49 8.77 13.88
CA ARG A 127 -5.78 10.18 13.53
C ARG A 127 -4.58 10.88 12.90
N ASP A 128 -3.37 10.54 13.33
CA ASP A 128 -2.14 11.15 12.81
C ASP A 128 -1.84 10.68 11.39
N GLU A 129 -2.01 9.38 11.09
CA GLU A 129 -1.89 8.87 9.72
C GLU A 129 -2.87 9.53 8.77
N LEU A 130 -4.15 9.60 9.15
CA LEU A 130 -5.17 10.27 8.34
C LEU A 130 -4.89 11.76 8.19
N ARG A 131 -4.46 12.45 9.25
CA ARG A 131 -4.10 13.87 9.19
C ARG A 131 -2.95 14.13 8.22
N ARG A 132 -1.91 13.28 8.22
CA ARG A 132 -0.74 13.40 7.33
C ARG A 132 -1.10 13.27 5.85
N VAL A 133 -2.18 12.58 5.53
CA VAL A 133 -2.61 12.35 4.15
C VAL A 133 -3.89 13.11 3.75
N THR A 134 -4.54 13.80 4.70
CA THR A 134 -5.79 14.53 4.45
C THR A 134 -5.66 15.52 3.30
N GLY A 135 -4.57 16.28 3.24
CA GLY A 135 -4.31 17.21 2.14
C GLY A 135 -4.23 16.52 0.77
N ALA A 136 -3.58 15.35 0.73
CA ALA A 136 -3.46 14.57 -0.51
C ALA A 136 -4.80 13.93 -0.92
N LEU A 137 -5.60 13.48 0.04
CA LEU A 137 -6.92 12.88 -0.20
C LEU A 137 -7.97 13.93 -0.55
N ALA A 138 -7.86 15.13 0.02
CA ALA A 138 -8.75 16.27 -0.22
C ALA A 138 -8.47 16.97 -1.56
N THR A 139 -7.42 16.58 -2.30
CA THR A 139 -7.19 17.10 -3.64
C THR A 139 -8.49 16.96 -4.44
N PRO A 140 -9.07 18.07 -4.97
CA PRO A 140 -10.29 17.97 -5.73
C PRO A 140 -10.12 16.88 -6.79
N ARG A 141 -11.17 16.13 -7.09
CA ARG A 141 -11.19 15.30 -8.29
C ARG A 141 -10.95 16.26 -9.46
N LEU A 142 -9.68 16.55 -9.75
CA LEU A 142 -9.31 17.19 -11.00
C LEU A 142 -10.05 16.37 -12.04
N ASN A 143 -10.95 17.02 -12.78
CA ASN A 143 -11.93 16.39 -13.66
C ASN A 143 -11.37 15.13 -14.25
N ALA A 144 -12.05 14.01 -14.03
CA ALA A 144 -11.59 12.69 -14.46
C ALA A 144 -11.22 12.66 -15.96
N ASP A 145 -11.69 13.62 -16.72
CA ASP A 145 -11.56 13.75 -18.18
C ASP A 145 -10.37 14.65 -18.64
N VAL A 146 -9.63 15.29 -17.72
CA VAL A 146 -8.48 16.09 -18.14
C VAL A 146 -7.27 15.16 -18.34
N GLU A 147 -6.94 14.87 -19.61
CA GLU A 147 -5.67 14.28 -19.97
C GLU A 147 -4.53 15.27 -19.67
N VAL A 148 -3.68 14.91 -18.74
CA VAL A 148 -2.45 15.67 -18.46
C VAL A 148 -1.40 15.20 -19.45
N PRO A 149 -0.91 16.05 -20.36
CA PRO A 149 0.07 15.64 -21.38
C PRO A 149 1.45 15.44 -20.73
N LEU A 150 1.67 14.27 -20.18
CA LEU A 150 2.99 13.86 -19.68
C LEU A 150 3.82 13.32 -20.84
N THR A 151 5.10 13.71 -20.87
CA THR A 151 6.06 13.08 -21.77
C THR A 151 6.29 11.62 -21.33
N GLN A 152 6.82 10.78 -22.20
CA GLN A 152 7.15 9.40 -21.87
C GLN A 152 8.01 9.34 -20.60
N ARG A 153 9.02 10.20 -20.49
CA ARG A 153 9.93 10.23 -19.35
C ARG A 153 9.26 10.68 -18.05
N GLU A 154 8.39 11.66 -18.12
CA GLU A 154 7.57 12.07 -16.97
C GLU A 154 6.64 10.95 -16.53
N SER A 155 6.07 10.18 -17.45
CA SER A 155 5.23 9.02 -17.14
C SER A 155 6.01 7.90 -16.45
N GLU A 156 7.24 7.64 -16.90
CA GLU A 156 8.14 6.67 -16.26
C GLU A 156 8.48 7.11 -14.83
N VAL A 157 8.86 8.37 -14.64
CA VAL A 157 9.15 8.95 -13.30
C VAL A 157 7.90 8.93 -12.43
N LEU A 158 6.74 9.28 -12.96
CA LEU A 158 5.46 9.25 -12.23
C LEU A 158 5.13 7.87 -11.71
N ARG A 159 5.29 6.83 -12.52
CA ARG A 159 5.05 5.44 -12.07
C ARG A 159 5.94 5.08 -10.89
N GLN A 160 7.25 5.35 -10.97
CA GLN A 160 8.17 5.06 -9.88
C GLN A 160 7.86 5.89 -8.61
N LEU A 161 7.50 7.16 -8.79
CA LEU A 161 7.08 8.04 -7.71
C LEU A 161 5.81 7.52 -7.03
N ALA A 162 4.84 7.11 -7.82
CA ALA A 162 3.60 6.56 -7.33
C ALA A 162 3.79 5.19 -6.63
N LEU A 163 4.82 4.43 -7.01
CA LEU A 163 5.28 3.25 -6.26
C LEU A 163 5.98 3.60 -4.93
N GLY A 164 6.11 4.90 -4.61
CA GLY A 164 6.68 5.37 -3.35
C GLY A 164 8.21 5.45 -3.32
N LEU A 165 8.89 5.27 -4.46
CA LEU A 165 10.34 5.34 -4.53
C LEU A 165 10.83 6.77 -4.27
N THR A 166 11.94 6.91 -3.54
CA THR A 166 12.64 8.19 -3.37
C THR A 166 13.28 8.63 -4.68
N ASN A 167 13.61 9.92 -4.83
CA ASN A 167 14.28 10.40 -6.04
C ASN A 167 15.61 9.68 -6.33
N LYS A 168 16.30 9.21 -5.28
CA LYS A 168 17.55 8.44 -5.43
C LYS A 168 17.26 7.04 -6.02
N GLU A 169 16.23 6.36 -5.52
CA GLU A 169 15.79 5.06 -6.04
C GLU A 169 15.27 5.19 -7.48
N ILE A 170 14.51 6.24 -7.78
CA ILE A 170 14.03 6.53 -9.14
C ILE A 170 15.21 6.76 -10.09
N ALA A 171 16.21 7.55 -9.67
CA ALA A 171 17.42 7.81 -10.45
C ALA A 171 18.14 6.50 -10.79
N GLN A 172 18.29 5.60 -9.84
CA GLN A 172 18.88 4.27 -10.04
C GLN A 172 18.03 3.41 -10.98
N ALA A 173 16.73 3.32 -10.73
CA ALA A 173 15.80 2.48 -11.52
C ALA A 173 15.72 2.92 -12.98
N LEU A 174 15.81 4.23 -13.26
CA LEU A 174 15.69 4.79 -14.60
C LEU A 174 17.05 5.13 -15.24
N SER A 175 18.16 4.86 -14.57
CA SER A 175 19.53 5.16 -15.03
C SER A 175 19.72 6.63 -15.42
N ILE A 176 19.24 7.56 -14.60
CA ILE A 176 19.40 9.02 -14.78
C ILE A 176 19.94 9.68 -13.52
N SER A 177 20.31 10.98 -13.62
CA SER A 177 20.80 11.69 -12.44
C SER A 177 19.70 12.02 -11.44
N TYR A 178 20.06 12.14 -10.17
CA TYR A 178 19.16 12.62 -9.13
C TYR A 178 18.53 13.98 -9.45
N GLU A 179 19.32 14.90 -10.01
CA GLU A 179 18.86 16.24 -10.40
C GLU A 179 17.82 16.15 -11.51
N THR A 180 18.04 15.29 -12.51
CA THR A 180 17.06 15.05 -13.59
C THR A 180 15.73 14.52 -13.04
N VAL A 181 15.76 13.59 -12.07
CA VAL A 181 14.53 13.12 -11.42
C VAL A 181 13.81 14.26 -10.71
N LYS A 182 14.55 15.09 -9.97
CA LYS A 182 14.00 16.25 -9.25
C LYS A 182 13.28 17.22 -10.19
N GLU A 183 13.88 17.50 -11.36
CA GLU A 183 13.27 18.35 -12.38
C GLU A 183 11.97 17.71 -12.94
N HIS A 184 12.01 16.43 -13.29
CA HIS A 184 10.81 15.73 -13.76
C HIS A 184 9.69 15.74 -12.71
N VAL A 185 10.01 15.49 -11.44
CA VAL A 185 9.01 15.55 -10.35
C VAL A 185 8.38 16.94 -10.26
N GLN A 186 9.16 18.02 -10.32
CA GLN A 186 8.64 19.38 -10.31
C GLN A 186 7.73 19.67 -11.52
N HIS A 187 8.11 19.19 -12.71
CA HIS A 187 7.30 19.35 -13.92
C HIS A 187 5.97 18.58 -13.80
N ILE A 188 6.01 17.34 -13.28
CA ILE A 188 4.82 16.53 -13.05
C ILE A 188 3.86 17.23 -12.08
N LEU A 189 4.37 17.70 -10.92
CA LEU A 189 3.56 18.42 -9.92
C LEU A 189 2.84 19.61 -10.55
N ARG A 190 3.57 20.42 -11.36
CA ARG A 190 3.03 21.59 -12.04
C ARG A 190 1.98 21.22 -13.08
N LYS A 191 2.22 20.17 -13.89
CA LYS A 191 1.30 19.71 -14.93
C LYS A 191 0.02 19.13 -14.34
N VAL A 192 0.15 18.36 -13.26
CA VAL A 192 -0.99 17.77 -12.54
C VAL A 192 -1.73 18.81 -11.68
N GLY A 193 -1.08 19.94 -11.36
CA GLY A 193 -1.69 21.00 -10.55
C GLY A 193 -1.76 20.66 -9.06
N VAL A 194 -0.78 19.92 -8.54
CA VAL A 194 -0.71 19.52 -7.14
C VAL A 194 0.57 20.05 -6.47
N SER A 195 0.58 20.16 -5.14
CA SER A 195 1.64 20.82 -4.40
C SER A 195 2.76 19.88 -3.91
N ASP A 196 2.49 18.59 -3.79
CA ASP A 196 3.45 17.63 -3.25
C ASP A 196 3.37 16.24 -3.93
N ARG A 197 4.41 15.43 -3.68
CA ARG A 197 4.54 14.10 -4.27
C ARG A 197 3.47 13.11 -3.81
N THR A 198 2.92 13.30 -2.61
CA THR A 198 1.88 12.42 -2.07
C THR A 198 0.57 12.62 -2.82
N GLN A 199 0.23 13.89 -3.11
CA GLN A 199 -0.94 14.25 -3.91
C GLN A 199 -0.83 13.68 -5.33
N VAL A 200 0.33 13.77 -5.97
CA VAL A 200 0.50 13.21 -7.31
C VAL A 200 0.45 11.68 -7.32
N ALA A 201 0.91 11.02 -6.26
CA ALA A 201 0.78 9.56 -6.13
C ALA A 201 -0.68 9.13 -6.00
N VAL A 202 -1.48 9.82 -5.16
CA VAL A 202 -2.91 9.60 -5.05
C VAL A 202 -3.63 9.86 -6.37
N TRP A 203 -3.26 10.92 -7.07
CA TRP A 203 -3.79 11.22 -8.40
C TRP A 203 -3.50 10.09 -9.40
N ALA A 204 -2.26 9.57 -9.43
CA ALA A 204 -1.89 8.47 -10.32
C ALA A 204 -2.70 7.18 -10.06
N VAL A 205 -2.93 6.84 -8.77
CA VAL A 205 -3.80 5.72 -8.36
C VAL A 205 -5.23 5.93 -8.87
N ARG A 206 -5.81 7.12 -8.63
CA ARG A 206 -7.19 7.43 -9.06
C ARG A 206 -7.37 7.41 -10.58
N LYS A 207 -6.29 7.64 -11.34
CA LYS A 207 -6.27 7.56 -12.81
C LYS A 207 -5.98 6.15 -13.34
N GLY A 208 -5.71 5.17 -12.47
CA GLY A 208 -5.36 3.80 -12.87
C GLY A 208 -4.01 3.71 -13.61
N LEU A 209 -3.08 4.64 -13.34
CA LEU A 209 -1.76 4.65 -13.97
C LEU A 209 -0.76 3.72 -13.26
N VAL A 210 -1.12 3.26 -12.06
CA VAL A 210 -0.36 2.35 -11.19
C VAL A 210 -1.32 1.52 -10.34
#